data_b3e90157435865809906d8043b1e811a
#
_entry.id   b3e90157435865809906d8043b1e811a
#
_cell.length_a   1.000
_cell.length_b   1.000
_cell.length_c   1.000
_cell.angle_alpha   90.00
_cell.angle_beta   90.00
_cell.angle_gamma   90.00
#
_symmetry.space_group_name_H-M   'P 1'
#
loop_
_entity.id
_entity.type
_entity.pdbx_description
1 polymer ?
#
loop_
_entity_poly.entity_id
_entity_poly.type
_entity_poly.pdbx_seq_one_letter_code
_entity_poly.pdbx_strand_id
1 'polypeptide(L)'
;MAVEITEEFVWQSIPRRARESHKGTFGSVLAVAGSAFYRGAALLAAEGALRTGAGIVTLASVEPVVSAAVTRLPECCLCPCKEGAQGGIAPENVPLLRRQKATVLLLGPGLGGTAQSAARAAETRTLVQQLLPGFAGAAVLDADGLNAAAQLLAEGKPFPHPAGELVVTPHPGEMARLTGFSATELAADREGIALRYAKAWNAVVVLKGARTVVASPDGRVCVNPTGNPGLARGGSGDVLAGMLAALLACGLPAYEAAACAVYLHGAAADRAAAKRGEYGMLPHDILPELGALFAENQR
;
A
#
# COMPACT_ATOMS: atom_id res chain seq x y z
N MET A 1 2.23 -14.28 21.84
CA MET A 1 1.61 -12.97 22.09
C MET A 1 2.26 -11.97 21.15
N ALA A 2 1.46 -11.15 20.48
CA ALA A 2 1.97 -10.08 19.62
C ALA A 2 2.73 -9.03 20.45
N VAL A 3 3.80 -8.52 19.89
CA VAL A 3 4.63 -7.46 20.51
C VAL A 3 4.10 -6.11 20.01
N GLU A 4 4.05 -5.12 20.89
CA GLU A 4 3.68 -3.76 20.48
C GLU A 4 4.85 -3.09 19.75
N ILE A 5 4.57 -2.40 18.63
CA ILE A 5 5.59 -1.67 17.88
C ILE A 5 6.02 -0.47 18.72
N THR A 6 7.34 -0.32 18.96
CA THR A 6 7.91 0.80 19.70
C THR A 6 8.52 1.84 18.76
N GLU A 7 8.58 3.07 19.22
CA GLU A 7 9.25 4.15 18.49
C GLU A 7 10.74 3.83 18.25
N GLU A 8 11.39 3.24 19.24
CA GLU A 8 12.79 2.83 19.16
C GLU A 8 13.02 1.82 18.03
N PHE A 9 12.16 0.78 17.93
CA PHE A 9 12.19 -0.20 16.84
C PHE A 9 12.10 0.49 15.48
N VAL A 10 11.18 1.45 15.32
CA VAL A 10 10.97 2.16 14.06
C VAL A 10 12.23 2.92 13.65
N TRP A 11 12.80 3.72 14.55
CA TRP A 11 13.97 4.54 14.21
C TRP A 11 15.27 3.75 14.09
N GLN A 12 15.37 2.56 14.68
CA GLN A 12 16.48 1.63 14.46
C GLN A 12 16.36 0.92 13.10
N SER A 13 15.14 0.66 12.64
CA SER A 13 14.89 -0.06 11.37
C SER A 13 15.09 0.83 10.15
N ILE A 14 14.73 2.11 10.23
CA ILE A 14 14.79 3.04 9.08
C ILE A 14 16.25 3.43 8.79
N PRO A 15 16.75 3.18 7.57
CA PRO A 15 18.13 3.49 7.22
C PRO A 15 18.36 5.00 7.18
N ARG A 16 19.51 5.43 7.70
CA ARG A 16 19.94 6.84 7.61
C ARG A 16 20.28 7.19 6.16
N ARG A 17 19.91 8.39 5.75
CA ARG A 17 20.28 8.92 4.42
C ARG A 17 21.72 9.43 4.47
N ALA A 18 22.64 8.67 3.87
CA ALA A 18 24.03 9.08 3.77
C ALA A 18 24.18 10.32 2.87
N ARG A 19 25.19 11.16 3.15
CA ARG A 19 25.43 12.41 2.40
C ARG A 19 25.67 12.18 0.91
N GLU A 20 26.32 11.07 0.54
CA GLU A 20 26.67 10.73 -0.84
C GLU A 20 25.61 9.86 -1.53
N SER A 21 24.37 9.87 -1.03
CA SER A 21 23.26 9.12 -1.62
C SER A 21 22.80 9.76 -2.93
N HIS A 22 22.29 8.92 -3.83
CA HIS A 22 21.62 9.34 -5.06
C HIS A 22 20.22 8.71 -5.13
N LYS A 23 19.40 9.14 -6.08
CA LYS A 23 18.01 8.64 -6.21
C LYS A 23 17.91 7.11 -6.30
N GLY A 24 18.89 6.44 -6.90
CA GLY A 24 18.92 4.96 -6.99
C GLY A 24 19.19 4.27 -5.65
N THR A 25 19.79 4.95 -4.66
CA THR A 25 20.07 4.39 -3.34
C THR A 25 18.78 4.05 -2.57
N PHE A 26 17.71 4.81 -2.83
CA PHE A 26 16.42 4.66 -2.14
C PHE A 26 15.37 3.95 -2.99
N GLY A 27 15.84 3.18 -3.98
CA GLY A 27 15.02 2.36 -4.83
C GLY A 27 13.96 3.11 -5.65
N SER A 28 13.06 2.35 -6.25
CA SER A 28 12.02 2.90 -7.11
C SER A 28 10.70 2.17 -6.92
N VAL A 29 9.61 2.92 -6.91
CA VAL A 29 8.24 2.41 -6.80
C VAL A 29 7.51 2.58 -8.13
N LEU A 30 6.95 1.50 -8.67
CA LEU A 30 5.94 1.55 -9.71
C LEU A 30 4.56 1.48 -9.04
N ALA A 31 3.84 2.58 -9.01
CA ALA A 31 2.48 2.63 -8.50
C ALA A 31 1.49 2.43 -9.66
N VAL A 32 0.87 1.26 -9.73
CA VAL A 32 -0.21 0.94 -10.67
C VAL A 32 -1.53 1.17 -9.94
N ALA A 33 -2.09 2.35 -10.12
CA ALA A 33 -3.16 2.86 -9.27
C ALA A 33 -4.06 3.85 -10.00
N GLY A 34 -5.29 4.01 -9.49
CA GLY A 34 -6.24 4.99 -9.99
C GLY A 34 -7.05 4.56 -11.19
N SER A 35 -8.13 5.27 -11.37
CA SER A 35 -9.05 5.19 -12.52
C SER A 35 -9.75 6.54 -12.65
N ALA A 36 -10.56 6.72 -13.69
CA ALA A 36 -11.32 7.95 -13.91
C ALA A 36 -12.18 8.34 -12.69
N PHE A 37 -12.66 7.36 -11.91
CA PHE A 37 -13.48 7.56 -10.70
C PHE A 37 -12.66 7.73 -9.42
N TYR A 38 -11.45 7.15 -9.34
CA TYR A 38 -10.63 7.14 -8.13
C TYR A 38 -9.25 7.77 -8.33
N ARG A 39 -9.26 8.98 -8.90
CA ARG A 39 -8.01 9.73 -9.18
C ARG A 39 -7.22 10.04 -7.93
N GLY A 40 -7.92 10.41 -6.84
CA GLY A 40 -7.32 10.78 -5.57
C GLY A 40 -6.54 9.65 -4.91
N ALA A 41 -6.99 8.40 -5.03
CA ALA A 41 -6.30 7.23 -4.47
C ALA A 41 -4.87 7.08 -5.03
N ALA A 42 -4.72 7.24 -6.35
CA ALA A 42 -3.43 7.18 -7.01
C ALA A 42 -2.49 8.30 -6.57
N LEU A 43 -3.02 9.53 -6.41
CA LEU A 43 -2.23 10.69 -5.97
C LEU A 43 -1.78 10.54 -4.53
N LEU A 44 -2.67 10.12 -3.62
CA LEU A 44 -2.34 9.88 -2.21
C LEU A 44 -1.30 8.79 -2.05
N ALA A 45 -1.42 7.69 -2.79
CA ALA A 45 -0.44 6.60 -2.77
C ALA A 45 0.93 7.06 -3.31
N ALA A 46 0.97 7.78 -4.43
CA ALA A 46 2.21 8.29 -5.00
C ALA A 46 2.86 9.34 -4.08
N GLU A 47 2.09 10.27 -3.51
CA GLU A 47 2.60 11.27 -2.57
C GLU A 47 3.09 10.61 -1.27
N GLY A 48 2.37 9.61 -0.76
CA GLY A 48 2.80 8.79 0.38
C GLY A 48 4.17 8.15 0.13
N ALA A 49 4.40 7.61 -1.06
CA ALA A 49 5.69 7.03 -1.42
C ALA A 49 6.80 8.08 -1.54
N LEU A 50 6.55 9.22 -2.16
CA LEU A 50 7.52 10.32 -2.28
C LEU A 50 7.91 10.86 -0.90
N ARG A 51 6.93 11.17 -0.05
CA ARG A 51 7.14 11.76 1.29
C ARG A 51 7.79 10.81 2.28
N THR A 52 7.71 9.50 2.04
CA THR A 52 8.39 8.49 2.87
C THR A 52 9.83 8.21 2.40
N GLY A 53 10.22 8.76 1.25
CA GLY A 53 11.62 8.79 0.85
C GLY A 53 12.02 7.86 -0.29
N ALA A 54 11.08 7.28 -1.05
CA ALA A 54 11.41 6.57 -2.28
C ALA A 54 12.23 7.45 -3.23
N GLY A 55 13.27 6.90 -3.82
CA GLY A 55 14.17 7.66 -4.70
C GLY A 55 13.53 8.03 -6.04
N ILE A 56 12.68 7.17 -6.57
CA ILE A 56 11.89 7.39 -7.79
C ILE A 56 10.49 6.80 -7.57
N VAL A 57 9.46 7.56 -7.90
CA VAL A 57 8.08 7.06 -7.97
C VAL A 57 7.58 7.23 -9.40
N THR A 58 7.12 6.13 -10.01
CA THR A 58 6.46 6.16 -11.31
C THR A 58 4.99 5.81 -11.12
N LEU A 59 4.10 6.74 -11.41
CA LEU A 59 2.67 6.53 -11.40
C LEU A 59 2.22 6.04 -12.79
N ALA A 60 1.75 4.81 -12.85
CA ALA A 60 1.14 4.20 -14.02
C ALA A 60 -0.38 4.27 -13.88
N SER A 61 -1.04 5.03 -14.73
CA SER A 61 -2.49 5.22 -14.67
C SER A 61 -3.06 5.73 -16.00
N VAL A 62 -4.39 5.85 -16.05
CA VAL A 62 -5.11 6.43 -17.19
C VAL A 62 -4.94 7.95 -17.26
N GLU A 63 -5.15 8.53 -18.46
CA GLU A 63 -4.88 9.94 -18.71
C GLU A 63 -5.50 10.92 -17.70
N PRO A 64 -6.77 10.77 -17.26
CA PRO A 64 -7.34 11.69 -16.28
C PRO A 64 -6.62 11.73 -14.92
N VAL A 65 -5.94 10.64 -14.56
CA VAL A 65 -5.12 10.56 -13.33
C VAL A 65 -3.75 11.18 -13.57
N VAL A 66 -3.12 10.83 -14.70
CA VAL A 66 -1.80 11.33 -15.08
C VAL A 66 -1.83 12.86 -15.21
N SER A 67 -2.83 13.44 -15.87
CA SER A 67 -2.98 14.89 -16.00
C SER A 67 -3.16 15.60 -14.66
N ALA A 68 -3.89 14.98 -13.71
CA ALA A 68 -4.01 15.51 -12.35
C ALA A 68 -2.69 15.44 -11.57
N ALA A 69 -1.90 14.38 -11.78
CA ALA A 69 -0.62 14.20 -11.12
C ALA A 69 0.42 15.24 -11.52
N VAL A 70 0.45 15.66 -12.78
CA VAL A 70 1.41 16.68 -13.28
C VAL A 70 1.35 17.98 -12.46
N THR A 71 0.15 18.40 -12.05
CA THR A 71 -0.03 19.65 -11.33
C THR A 71 0.22 19.55 -9.83
N ARG A 72 0.04 18.35 -9.26
CA ARG A 72 0.13 18.14 -7.81
C ARG A 72 1.45 17.52 -7.37
N LEU A 73 2.02 16.64 -8.19
CA LEU A 73 3.20 15.82 -7.87
C LEU A 73 4.21 15.90 -9.03
N PRO A 74 4.82 17.08 -9.28
CA PRO A 74 5.79 17.23 -10.37
C PRO A 74 7.05 16.37 -10.21
N GLU A 75 7.31 15.85 -9.00
CA GLU A 75 8.42 14.93 -8.71
C GLU A 75 8.15 13.50 -9.19
N CYS A 76 6.88 13.17 -9.50
CA CYS A 76 6.49 11.82 -9.91
C CYS A 76 6.76 11.61 -11.40
N CYS A 77 7.43 10.51 -11.74
CA CYS A 77 7.47 10.03 -13.12
C CYS A 77 6.10 9.48 -13.52
N LEU A 78 5.73 9.62 -14.79
CA LEU A 78 4.41 9.22 -15.27
C LEU A 78 4.53 8.13 -16.34
N CYS A 79 3.65 7.13 -16.26
CA CYS A 79 3.49 6.08 -17.24
C CYS A 79 2.01 6.04 -17.71
N PRO A 80 1.65 6.82 -18.74
CA PRO A 80 0.29 6.83 -19.28
C PRO A 80 -0.11 5.46 -19.80
N CYS A 81 -1.26 4.97 -19.34
CA CYS A 81 -1.83 3.68 -19.69
C CYS A 81 -3.07 3.85 -20.55
N LYS A 82 -3.29 2.89 -21.47
CA LYS A 82 -4.55 2.78 -22.21
C LYS A 82 -5.69 2.56 -21.24
N GLU A 83 -6.77 3.28 -21.48
CA GLU A 83 -8.01 3.15 -20.74
C GLU A 83 -8.80 1.92 -21.19
N GLY A 84 -9.36 1.20 -20.24
CA GLY A 84 -10.27 0.08 -20.43
C GLY A 84 -11.67 0.41 -19.92
N ALA A 85 -12.41 -0.62 -19.54
CA ALA A 85 -13.77 -0.49 -19.06
C ALA A 85 -13.88 0.49 -17.91
N GLN A 86 -14.88 1.37 -17.95
CA GLN A 86 -15.19 2.35 -16.90
C GLN A 86 -13.99 3.20 -16.48
N GLY A 87 -13.16 3.61 -17.43
CA GLY A 87 -12.03 4.50 -17.13
C GLY A 87 -10.93 3.92 -16.27
N GLY A 88 -10.78 2.61 -16.22
CA GLY A 88 -9.70 1.95 -15.51
C GLY A 88 -8.54 1.58 -16.42
N ILE A 89 -7.44 1.08 -15.84
CA ILE A 89 -6.26 0.63 -16.59
C ILE A 89 -6.62 -0.67 -17.35
N ALA A 90 -6.47 -0.68 -18.67
CA ALA A 90 -6.71 -1.87 -19.48
C ALA A 90 -5.59 -2.92 -19.30
N PRO A 91 -5.91 -4.24 -19.31
CA PRO A 91 -4.92 -5.31 -19.19
C PRO A 91 -3.86 -5.32 -20.30
N GLU A 92 -4.14 -4.77 -21.47
CA GLU A 92 -3.19 -4.62 -22.58
C GLU A 92 -1.94 -3.79 -22.20
N ASN A 93 -1.98 -3.06 -21.07
CA ASN A 93 -0.83 -2.33 -20.55
C ASN A 93 0.19 -3.22 -19.85
N VAL A 94 -0.10 -4.48 -19.54
CA VAL A 94 0.83 -5.38 -18.81
C VAL A 94 2.22 -5.43 -19.45
N PRO A 95 2.39 -5.54 -20.79
CA PRO A 95 3.73 -5.50 -21.39
C PRO A 95 4.47 -4.17 -21.19
N LEU A 96 3.76 -3.04 -21.16
CA LEU A 96 4.30 -1.71 -20.86
C LEU A 96 4.75 -1.63 -19.40
N LEU A 97 3.90 -2.08 -18.48
CA LEU A 97 4.15 -2.05 -17.03
C LEU A 97 5.33 -2.96 -16.65
N ARG A 98 5.45 -4.14 -17.24
CA ARG A 98 6.58 -5.06 -17.01
C ARG A 98 7.93 -4.51 -17.48
N ARG A 99 7.95 -3.57 -18.43
CA ARG A 99 9.18 -2.90 -18.87
C ARG A 99 9.64 -1.79 -17.92
N GLN A 100 8.77 -1.35 -16.99
CA GLN A 100 9.16 -0.36 -15.99
C GLN A 100 10.18 -0.97 -15.03
N LYS A 101 11.34 -0.32 -14.93
CA LYS A 101 12.40 -0.75 -14.00
C LYS A 101 12.08 -0.19 -12.62
N ALA A 102 11.44 -0.99 -11.79
CA ALA A 102 11.12 -0.64 -10.41
C ALA A 102 11.58 -1.76 -9.46
N THR A 103 11.98 -1.39 -8.25
CA THR A 103 12.34 -2.32 -7.18
C THR A 103 11.11 -2.81 -6.40
N VAL A 104 10.05 -1.99 -6.37
CA VAL A 104 8.80 -2.29 -5.69
C VAL A 104 7.61 -1.97 -6.60
N LEU A 105 6.62 -2.87 -6.62
CA LEU A 105 5.31 -2.67 -7.23
C LEU A 105 4.28 -2.34 -6.15
N LEU A 106 3.63 -1.19 -6.26
CA LEU A 106 2.40 -0.88 -5.54
C LEU A 106 1.23 -1.10 -6.50
N LEU A 107 0.32 -2.03 -6.18
CA LEU A 107 -0.77 -2.43 -7.07
C LEU A 107 -2.10 -2.44 -6.32
N GLY A 108 -3.08 -1.67 -6.81
CA GLY A 108 -4.44 -1.80 -6.30
C GLY A 108 -5.18 -0.52 -5.97
N PRO A 109 -4.60 0.50 -5.32
CA PRO A 109 -5.33 1.69 -4.91
C PRO A 109 -6.14 2.30 -6.08
N GLY A 110 -7.47 2.31 -5.96
CA GLY A 110 -8.37 2.96 -6.90
C GLY A 110 -8.41 2.40 -8.32
N LEU A 111 -8.03 1.14 -8.57
CA LEU A 111 -8.12 0.52 -9.90
C LEU A 111 -9.56 0.34 -10.38
N GLY A 112 -10.50 0.27 -9.45
CA GLY A 112 -11.90 -0.03 -9.71
C GLY A 112 -12.18 -1.54 -9.78
N GLY A 113 -13.43 -1.91 -9.50
CA GLY A 113 -13.85 -3.30 -9.40
C GLY A 113 -15.35 -3.47 -9.61
N THR A 114 -15.96 -4.42 -8.90
CA THR A 114 -17.38 -4.78 -9.01
C THR A 114 -18.34 -3.62 -8.74
N ALA A 115 -17.94 -2.66 -7.91
CA ALA A 115 -18.74 -1.47 -7.63
C ALA A 115 -18.99 -0.60 -8.88
N GLN A 116 -18.09 -0.63 -9.87
CA GLN A 116 -18.26 0.07 -11.15
C GLN A 116 -18.98 -0.81 -12.18
N SER A 117 -18.45 -2.01 -12.44
CA SER A 117 -19.07 -2.98 -13.35
C SER A 117 -18.36 -4.34 -13.27
N ALA A 118 -19.04 -5.38 -13.75
CA ALA A 118 -18.44 -6.70 -13.92
C ALA A 118 -17.27 -6.69 -14.92
N ALA A 119 -17.35 -5.88 -15.98
CA ALA A 119 -16.27 -5.71 -16.94
C ALA A 119 -15.02 -5.10 -16.29
N ARG A 120 -15.18 -4.03 -15.46
CA ARG A 120 -14.06 -3.43 -14.74
C ARG A 120 -13.42 -4.43 -13.78
N ALA A 121 -14.22 -5.18 -13.03
CA ALA A 121 -13.71 -6.21 -12.12
C ALA A 121 -12.91 -7.29 -12.86
N ALA A 122 -13.38 -7.73 -14.02
CA ALA A 122 -12.68 -8.73 -14.84
C ALA A 122 -11.34 -8.19 -15.37
N GLU A 123 -11.28 -6.93 -15.80
CA GLU A 123 -10.03 -6.30 -16.24
C GLU A 123 -9.04 -6.11 -15.09
N THR A 124 -9.50 -5.63 -13.93
CA THR A 124 -8.63 -5.48 -12.73
C THR A 124 -8.09 -6.84 -12.29
N ARG A 125 -8.93 -7.88 -12.29
CA ARG A 125 -8.51 -9.26 -12.00
C ARG A 125 -7.45 -9.75 -12.98
N THR A 126 -7.65 -9.53 -14.29
CA THR A 126 -6.70 -9.90 -15.33
C THR A 126 -5.38 -9.15 -15.16
N LEU A 127 -5.43 -7.86 -14.85
CA LEU A 127 -4.25 -7.03 -14.61
C LEU A 127 -3.43 -7.57 -13.41
N VAL A 128 -4.08 -7.85 -12.27
CA VAL A 128 -3.42 -8.41 -11.07
C VAL A 128 -2.83 -9.79 -11.38
N GLN A 129 -3.61 -10.68 -12.01
CA GLN A 129 -3.20 -12.04 -12.34
C GLN A 129 -1.98 -12.08 -13.27
N GLN A 130 -1.87 -11.14 -14.19
CA GLN A 130 -0.78 -11.11 -15.16
C GLN A 130 0.42 -10.31 -14.64
N LEU A 131 0.21 -9.17 -13.99
CA LEU A 131 1.31 -8.27 -13.62
C LEU A 131 2.07 -8.78 -12.38
N LEU A 132 1.35 -9.15 -11.31
CA LEU A 132 1.97 -9.46 -10.03
C LEU A 132 2.92 -10.67 -10.09
N PRO A 133 2.56 -11.84 -10.65
CA PRO A 133 3.48 -12.98 -10.72
C PRO A 133 4.69 -12.76 -11.63
N GLY A 134 4.61 -11.81 -12.55
CA GLY A 134 5.70 -11.46 -13.45
C GLY A 134 6.64 -10.39 -12.91
N PHE A 135 6.40 -9.87 -11.70
CA PHE A 135 7.23 -8.82 -11.11
C PHE A 135 8.37 -9.44 -10.29
N ALA A 136 9.61 -9.01 -10.57
CA ALA A 136 10.80 -9.59 -9.97
C ALA A 136 11.09 -9.09 -8.54
N GLY A 137 10.68 -7.85 -8.22
CA GLY A 137 10.91 -7.19 -6.94
C GLY A 137 9.85 -7.47 -5.88
N ALA A 138 9.89 -6.73 -4.79
CA ALA A 138 8.85 -6.77 -3.76
C ALA A 138 7.57 -6.08 -4.23
N ALA A 139 6.42 -6.44 -3.64
CA ALA A 139 5.15 -5.83 -3.99
C ALA A 139 4.27 -5.51 -2.77
N VAL A 140 3.47 -4.46 -2.90
CA VAL A 140 2.36 -4.13 -2.02
C VAL A 140 1.06 -4.30 -2.80
N LEU A 141 0.15 -5.13 -2.29
CA LEU A 141 -1.17 -5.35 -2.85
C LEU A 141 -2.23 -4.78 -1.89
N ASP A 142 -3.01 -3.81 -2.36
CA ASP A 142 -4.01 -3.10 -1.55
C ASP A 142 -5.33 -2.94 -2.31
N ALA A 143 -6.40 -2.65 -1.60
CA ALA A 143 -7.69 -2.20 -2.11
C ALA A 143 -8.26 -3.09 -3.25
N ASP A 144 -8.46 -2.54 -4.46
CA ASP A 144 -9.02 -3.29 -5.58
C ASP A 144 -8.10 -4.43 -6.05
N GLY A 145 -6.80 -4.35 -5.77
CA GLY A 145 -5.86 -5.46 -5.97
C GLY A 145 -6.20 -6.65 -5.08
N LEU A 146 -6.55 -6.41 -3.81
CA LEU A 146 -6.99 -7.45 -2.87
C LEU A 146 -8.36 -8.02 -3.27
N ASN A 147 -9.28 -7.17 -3.71
CA ASN A 147 -10.58 -7.62 -4.23
C ASN A 147 -10.41 -8.53 -5.46
N ALA A 148 -9.47 -8.21 -6.35
CA ALA A 148 -9.12 -9.06 -7.48
C ALA A 148 -8.50 -10.40 -7.04
N ALA A 149 -7.62 -10.38 -6.05
CA ALA A 149 -7.06 -11.61 -5.46
C ALA A 149 -8.14 -12.50 -4.83
N ALA A 150 -9.12 -11.91 -4.14
CA ALA A 150 -10.25 -12.64 -3.59
C ALA A 150 -11.09 -13.34 -4.68
N GLN A 151 -11.30 -12.69 -5.83
CA GLN A 151 -11.98 -13.31 -6.98
C GLN A 151 -11.17 -14.47 -7.58
N LEU A 152 -9.83 -14.33 -7.67
CA LEU A 152 -8.97 -15.42 -8.13
C LEU A 152 -9.04 -16.63 -7.21
N LEU A 153 -9.03 -16.41 -5.88
CA LEU A 153 -9.20 -17.49 -4.89
C LEU A 153 -10.57 -18.18 -5.04
N ALA A 154 -11.64 -17.41 -5.23
CA ALA A 154 -12.99 -17.96 -5.46
C ALA A 154 -13.09 -18.79 -6.75
N GLU A 155 -12.22 -18.52 -7.73
CA GLU A 155 -12.08 -19.32 -8.96
C GLU A 155 -11.15 -20.56 -8.77
N GLY A 156 -10.67 -20.82 -7.56
CA GLY A 156 -9.75 -21.91 -7.29
C GLY A 156 -8.30 -21.67 -7.76
N LYS A 157 -7.96 -20.43 -8.10
CA LYS A 157 -6.59 -20.06 -8.46
C LYS A 157 -5.74 -19.80 -7.21
N PRO A 158 -4.41 -19.98 -7.28
CA PRO A 158 -3.52 -19.65 -6.17
C PRO A 158 -3.54 -18.15 -5.90
N PHE A 159 -3.19 -17.77 -4.64
CA PHE A 159 -2.98 -16.36 -4.30
C PHE A 159 -1.86 -15.78 -5.19
N PRO A 160 -2.08 -14.65 -5.87
CA PRO A 160 -1.08 -14.09 -6.77
C PRO A 160 0.12 -13.57 -5.96
N HIS A 161 1.35 -13.91 -6.39
CA HIS A 161 2.57 -13.58 -5.66
C HIS A 161 3.67 -13.13 -6.63
N PRO A 162 4.46 -12.07 -6.32
CA PRO A 162 5.66 -11.69 -7.09
C PRO A 162 6.80 -12.68 -6.86
N ALA A 163 7.90 -12.53 -7.56
CA ALA A 163 9.11 -13.31 -7.28
C ALA A 163 9.79 -12.88 -5.96
N GLY A 164 9.66 -11.61 -5.57
CA GLY A 164 10.16 -11.08 -4.31
C GLY A 164 9.14 -11.14 -3.17
N GLU A 165 9.36 -10.33 -2.14
CA GLU A 165 8.47 -10.29 -0.97
C GLU A 165 7.12 -9.64 -1.32
N LEU A 166 6.06 -10.11 -0.65
CA LEU A 166 4.72 -9.56 -0.79
C LEU A 166 4.21 -9.02 0.55
N VAL A 167 3.65 -7.82 0.52
CA VAL A 167 2.87 -7.27 1.62
C VAL A 167 1.44 -7.04 1.14
N VAL A 168 0.48 -7.51 1.91
CA VAL A 168 -0.95 -7.30 1.67
C VAL A 168 -1.54 -6.47 2.80
N THR A 169 -2.41 -5.51 2.47
CA THR A 169 -2.91 -4.52 3.43
C THR A 169 -4.43 -4.52 3.57
N PRO A 170 -5.07 -5.67 3.88
CA PRO A 170 -6.53 -5.74 3.94
C PRO A 170 -7.10 -4.98 5.15
N HIS A 171 -8.18 -4.23 4.94
CA HIS A 171 -9.09 -3.87 6.02
C HIS A 171 -10.01 -5.07 6.35
N PRO A 172 -10.75 -5.08 7.48
CA PRO A 172 -11.55 -6.25 7.87
C PRO A 172 -12.51 -6.76 6.79
N GLY A 173 -13.13 -5.85 6.02
CA GLY A 173 -14.02 -6.24 4.93
C GLY A 173 -13.31 -6.89 3.74
N GLU A 174 -12.08 -6.49 3.41
CA GLU A 174 -11.23 -7.14 2.41
C GLU A 174 -10.75 -8.50 2.90
N MET A 175 -10.34 -8.56 4.18
CA MET A 175 -9.94 -9.83 4.80
C MET A 175 -11.09 -10.84 4.82
N ALA A 176 -12.31 -10.41 5.14
CA ALA A 176 -13.50 -11.26 5.06
C ALA A 176 -13.72 -11.85 3.65
N ARG A 177 -13.57 -11.03 2.61
CA ARG A 177 -13.69 -11.49 1.21
C ARG A 177 -12.59 -12.48 0.79
N LEU A 178 -11.36 -12.25 1.28
CA LEU A 178 -10.21 -13.11 0.99
C LEU A 178 -10.27 -14.46 1.69
N THR A 179 -10.87 -14.52 2.88
CA THR A 179 -10.76 -15.66 3.80
C THR A 179 -12.07 -16.40 4.04
N GLY A 180 -13.20 -15.76 3.78
CA GLY A 180 -14.53 -16.26 4.10
C GLY A 180 -14.95 -16.10 5.57
N PHE A 181 -14.08 -15.56 6.46
CA PHE A 181 -14.45 -15.27 7.84
C PHE A 181 -15.47 -14.14 7.94
N SER A 182 -16.38 -14.26 8.89
CA SER A 182 -17.29 -13.17 9.27
C SER A 182 -16.54 -12.04 10.00
N ALA A 183 -17.18 -10.87 10.07
CA ALA A 183 -16.62 -9.74 10.82
C ALA A 183 -16.44 -10.07 12.32
N THR A 184 -17.33 -10.89 12.89
CA THR A 184 -17.25 -11.31 14.29
C THR A 184 -16.05 -12.23 14.54
N GLU A 185 -15.83 -13.21 13.67
CA GLU A 185 -14.68 -14.11 13.77
C GLU A 185 -13.36 -13.35 13.60
N LEU A 186 -13.29 -12.42 12.63
CA LEU A 186 -12.13 -11.56 12.43
C LEU A 186 -11.86 -10.68 13.66
N ALA A 187 -12.89 -10.14 14.30
CA ALA A 187 -12.74 -9.31 15.51
C ALA A 187 -12.27 -10.13 16.73
N ALA A 188 -12.68 -11.40 16.82
CA ALA A 188 -12.35 -12.28 17.95
C ALA A 188 -10.87 -12.75 17.94
N ASP A 189 -10.25 -12.93 16.77
CA ASP A 189 -8.87 -13.42 16.65
C ASP A 189 -8.12 -12.77 15.47
N ARG A 190 -7.89 -11.46 15.56
CA ARG A 190 -7.19 -10.71 14.50
C ARG A 190 -5.74 -11.18 14.31
N GLU A 191 -5.04 -11.47 15.40
CA GLU A 191 -3.64 -11.87 15.39
C GLU A 191 -3.46 -13.28 14.80
N GLY A 192 -4.25 -14.25 15.27
CA GLY A 192 -4.17 -15.62 14.78
C GLY A 192 -4.59 -15.74 13.31
N ILE A 193 -5.64 -15.02 12.90
CA ILE A 193 -6.08 -15.02 11.51
C ILE A 193 -5.03 -14.34 10.61
N ALA A 194 -4.49 -13.18 11.00
CA ALA A 194 -3.43 -12.53 10.23
C ALA A 194 -2.20 -13.44 10.07
N LEU A 195 -1.75 -14.08 11.15
CA LEU A 195 -0.62 -15.02 11.11
C LEU A 195 -0.90 -16.24 10.25
N ARG A 196 -2.09 -16.83 10.36
CA ARG A 196 -2.52 -17.98 9.55
C ARG A 196 -2.40 -17.68 8.06
N TYR A 197 -2.91 -16.51 7.64
CA TYR A 197 -2.91 -16.13 6.24
C TYR A 197 -1.58 -15.56 5.76
N ALA A 198 -0.77 -14.96 6.65
CA ALA A 198 0.61 -14.64 6.32
C ALA A 198 1.40 -15.89 5.88
N LYS A 199 1.25 -16.99 6.62
CA LYS A 199 1.86 -18.30 6.26
C LYS A 199 1.25 -18.88 4.99
N ALA A 200 -0.09 -18.87 4.87
CA ALA A 200 -0.78 -19.49 3.73
C ALA A 200 -0.47 -18.79 2.39
N TRP A 201 -0.33 -17.46 2.40
CA TRP A 201 -0.04 -16.67 1.21
C TRP A 201 1.45 -16.37 1.03
N ASN A 202 2.30 -16.81 1.98
CA ASN A 202 3.72 -16.44 2.02
C ASN A 202 3.93 -14.92 1.89
N ALA A 203 3.13 -14.12 2.61
CA ALA A 203 3.09 -12.68 2.52
C ALA A 203 3.02 -12.04 3.92
N VAL A 204 3.57 -10.85 4.07
CA VAL A 204 3.30 -10.04 5.26
C VAL A 204 1.87 -9.52 5.18
N VAL A 205 1.07 -9.78 6.21
CA VAL A 205 -0.33 -9.32 6.30
C VAL A 205 -0.41 -8.12 7.24
N VAL A 206 -0.87 -6.99 6.72
CA VAL A 206 -1.22 -5.79 7.49
C VAL A 206 -2.73 -5.73 7.62
N LEU A 207 -3.29 -6.31 8.68
CA LEU A 207 -4.73 -6.28 8.95
C LEU A 207 -5.11 -4.94 9.58
N LYS A 208 -5.57 -4.01 8.72
CA LYS A 208 -5.91 -2.62 9.07
C LYS A 208 -7.05 -2.53 10.09
N GLY A 209 -7.03 -1.48 10.92
CA GLY A 209 -8.05 -1.14 11.91
C GLY A 209 -7.44 -0.45 13.12
N ALA A 210 -8.25 -0.14 14.12
CA ALA A 210 -7.74 0.24 15.44
C ALA A 210 -6.81 -0.87 15.94
N ARG A 211 -5.56 -0.51 16.36
CA ARG A 211 -4.51 -1.47 16.67
C ARG A 211 -4.23 -2.41 15.48
N THR A 212 -3.80 -1.86 14.35
CA THR A 212 -3.43 -2.62 13.14
C THR A 212 -2.45 -3.74 13.49
N VAL A 213 -2.74 -4.95 13.02
CA VAL A 213 -1.90 -6.14 13.20
C VAL A 213 -1.00 -6.32 11.99
N VAL A 214 0.29 -6.55 12.22
CA VAL A 214 1.25 -6.96 11.19
C VAL A 214 1.74 -8.36 11.50
N ALA A 215 1.55 -9.28 10.56
CA ALA A 215 1.96 -10.68 10.71
C ALA A 215 2.86 -11.11 9.54
N SER A 216 3.93 -11.83 9.85
CA SER A 216 4.92 -12.35 8.89
C SER A 216 4.81 -13.87 8.72
N PRO A 217 5.13 -14.42 7.54
CA PRO A 217 5.15 -15.87 7.31
C PRO A 217 6.08 -16.62 8.25
N ASP A 218 7.14 -16.00 8.75
CA ASP A 218 8.11 -16.57 9.68
C ASP A 218 7.59 -16.72 11.12
N GLY A 219 6.39 -16.21 11.42
CA GLY A 219 5.74 -16.34 12.72
C GLY A 219 5.76 -15.09 13.58
N ARG A 220 6.44 -14.02 13.18
CA ARG A 220 6.44 -12.72 13.89
C ARG A 220 5.08 -12.05 13.77
N VAL A 221 4.59 -11.50 14.88
CA VAL A 221 3.34 -10.70 14.92
C VAL A 221 3.57 -9.48 15.80
N CYS A 222 3.20 -8.31 15.31
CA CYS A 222 3.17 -7.09 16.10
C CYS A 222 1.87 -6.32 15.93
N VAL A 223 1.61 -5.41 16.88
CA VAL A 223 0.41 -4.57 16.92
C VAL A 223 0.82 -3.10 16.99
N ASN A 224 0.20 -2.29 16.17
CA ASN A 224 0.45 -0.85 16.12
C ASN A 224 -0.33 -0.11 17.22
N PRO A 225 0.35 0.66 18.12
CA PRO A 225 -0.31 1.44 19.16
C PRO A 225 -0.78 2.84 18.71
N THR A 226 -0.31 3.34 17.57
CA THR A 226 -0.53 4.72 17.11
C THR A 226 -1.76 4.85 16.21
N GLY A 227 -2.26 6.08 16.05
CA GLY A 227 -3.39 6.42 15.21
C GLY A 227 -4.67 6.71 15.99
N ASN A 228 -5.59 7.38 15.35
CA ASN A 228 -6.82 7.90 15.93
C ASN A 228 -8.02 7.69 14.98
N PRO A 229 -9.26 7.90 15.45
CA PRO A 229 -10.48 7.73 14.64
C PRO A 229 -10.56 8.62 13.39
N GLY A 230 -9.80 9.72 13.30
CA GLY A 230 -9.71 10.56 12.10
C GLY A 230 -9.19 9.80 10.88
N LEU A 231 -8.48 8.68 11.09
CA LEU A 231 -8.04 7.76 10.04
C LEU A 231 -9.19 6.91 9.43
N ALA A 232 -10.35 6.85 10.06
CA ALA A 232 -11.54 6.14 9.54
C ALA A 232 -12.16 6.94 8.37
N ARG A 233 -11.36 7.16 7.32
CA ARG A 233 -11.70 8.01 6.17
C ARG A 233 -11.10 7.45 4.88
N GLY A 234 -11.84 7.60 3.76
CA GLY A 234 -11.33 7.23 2.43
C GLY A 234 -10.02 7.96 2.11
N GLY A 235 -9.04 7.25 1.59
CA GLY A 235 -7.71 7.76 1.27
C GLY A 235 -6.62 7.46 2.31
N SER A 236 -6.98 7.17 3.57
CA SER A 236 -5.98 6.84 4.60
C SER A 236 -5.17 5.58 4.26
N GLY A 237 -5.85 4.56 3.72
CA GLY A 237 -5.20 3.32 3.27
C GLY A 237 -4.26 3.56 2.08
N ASP A 238 -4.65 4.45 1.14
CA ASP A 238 -3.83 4.76 -0.03
C ASP A 238 -2.50 5.41 0.38
N VAL A 239 -2.53 6.35 1.35
CA VAL A 239 -1.33 6.94 1.94
C VAL A 239 -0.45 5.87 2.58
N LEU A 240 -1.02 4.99 3.42
CA LEU A 240 -0.29 3.89 4.06
C LEU A 240 0.37 2.96 3.04
N ALA A 241 -0.36 2.58 1.99
CA ALA A 241 0.16 1.70 0.94
C ALA A 241 1.36 2.34 0.21
N GLY A 242 1.30 3.64 -0.06
CA GLY A 242 2.42 4.41 -0.61
C GLY A 242 3.63 4.46 0.32
N MET A 243 3.41 4.76 1.60
CA MET A 243 4.46 4.79 2.63
C MET A 243 5.18 3.43 2.74
N LEU A 244 4.41 2.35 2.77
CA LEU A 244 4.94 0.99 2.85
C LEU A 244 5.77 0.64 1.61
N ALA A 245 5.28 0.96 0.41
CA ALA A 245 6.02 0.73 -0.82
C ALA A 245 7.37 1.48 -0.84
N ALA A 246 7.41 2.70 -0.29
CA ALA A 246 8.65 3.46 -0.18
C ALA A 246 9.67 2.84 0.80
N LEU A 247 9.23 2.35 1.97
CA LEU A 247 10.12 1.69 2.91
C LEU A 247 10.70 0.40 2.35
N LEU A 248 9.90 -0.39 1.62
CA LEU A 248 10.42 -1.53 0.85
C LEU A 248 11.45 -1.09 -0.19
N ALA A 249 11.18 -0.01 -0.93
CA ALA A 249 12.11 0.52 -1.93
C ALA A 249 13.43 1.00 -1.30
N CYS A 250 13.37 1.55 -0.08
CA CYS A 250 14.55 1.92 0.71
C CYS A 250 15.33 0.70 1.26
N GLY A 251 14.89 -0.52 1.00
CA GLY A 251 15.58 -1.75 1.33
C GLY A 251 15.22 -2.38 2.67
N LEU A 252 14.15 -1.93 3.33
CA LEU A 252 13.66 -2.62 4.52
C LEU A 252 13.05 -3.97 4.13
N PRO A 253 13.30 -5.04 4.90
CA PRO A 253 12.56 -6.29 4.74
C PRO A 253 11.06 -6.07 4.97
N ALA A 254 10.22 -6.91 4.39
CA ALA A 254 8.77 -6.68 4.31
C ALA A 254 8.09 -6.49 5.67
N TYR A 255 8.49 -7.26 6.69
CA TYR A 255 7.92 -7.15 8.03
C TYR A 255 8.28 -5.82 8.70
N GLU A 256 9.56 -5.44 8.65
CA GLU A 256 10.06 -4.18 9.21
C GLU A 256 9.46 -2.98 8.47
N ALA A 257 9.38 -3.04 7.14
CA ALA A 257 8.73 -2.01 6.32
C ALA A 257 7.25 -1.83 6.72
N ALA A 258 6.52 -2.94 6.89
CA ALA A 258 5.12 -2.91 7.29
C ALA A 258 4.93 -2.36 8.71
N ALA A 259 5.72 -2.82 9.68
CA ALA A 259 5.66 -2.34 11.06
C ALA A 259 5.99 -0.84 11.15
N CYS A 260 7.06 -0.38 10.49
CA CYS A 260 7.42 1.04 10.44
C CYS A 260 6.35 1.88 9.73
N ALA A 261 5.80 1.41 8.61
CA ALA A 261 4.79 2.15 7.87
C ALA A 261 3.52 2.37 8.70
N VAL A 262 2.99 1.33 9.37
CA VAL A 262 1.77 1.48 10.18
C VAL A 262 1.98 2.36 11.40
N TYR A 263 3.15 2.28 12.04
CA TYR A 263 3.49 3.14 13.17
C TYR A 263 3.59 4.60 12.75
N LEU A 264 4.40 4.91 11.75
CA LEU A 264 4.61 6.28 11.26
C LEU A 264 3.33 6.90 10.71
N HIS A 265 2.50 6.12 10.01
CA HIS A 265 1.21 6.57 9.51
C HIS A 265 0.28 6.97 10.66
N GLY A 266 0.19 6.15 11.72
CA GLY A 266 -0.59 6.45 12.91
C GLY A 266 -0.04 7.63 13.69
N ALA A 267 1.26 7.67 13.96
CA ALA A 267 1.90 8.76 14.71
C ALA A 267 1.78 10.11 13.99
N ALA A 268 1.93 10.14 12.66
CA ALA A 268 1.70 11.33 11.85
C ALA A 268 0.23 11.77 11.87
N ALA A 269 -0.71 10.81 11.84
CA ALA A 269 -2.13 11.09 11.98
C ALA A 269 -2.49 11.65 13.36
N ASP A 270 -1.85 11.18 14.43
CA ASP A 270 -2.06 11.72 15.78
C ASP A 270 -1.62 13.19 15.86
N ARG A 271 -0.50 13.54 15.22
CA ARG A 271 -0.06 14.94 15.09
C ARG A 271 -1.02 15.78 14.25
N ALA A 272 -1.52 15.23 13.14
CA ALA A 272 -2.51 15.92 12.31
C ALA A 272 -3.80 16.17 13.08
N ALA A 273 -4.29 15.18 13.85
CA ALA A 273 -5.46 15.32 14.70
C ALA A 273 -5.27 16.35 15.81
N ALA A 274 -4.10 16.42 16.43
CA ALA A 274 -3.78 17.43 17.43
C ALA A 274 -3.87 18.87 16.88
N LYS A 275 -3.60 19.07 15.59
CA LYS A 275 -3.66 20.38 14.92
C LYS A 275 -5.04 20.72 14.33
N ARG A 276 -5.79 19.73 13.85
CA ARG A 276 -7.02 19.91 13.07
C ARG A 276 -8.25 19.29 13.68
N GLY A 277 -8.10 18.51 14.76
CA GLY A 277 -9.13 17.63 15.28
C GLY A 277 -9.37 16.41 14.39
N GLU A 278 -9.87 15.31 14.97
CA GLU A 278 -10.16 14.07 14.26
C GLU A 278 -11.24 14.24 13.17
N TYR A 279 -12.16 15.16 13.34
CA TYR A 279 -13.17 15.50 12.33
C TYR A 279 -12.62 16.34 11.17
N GLY A 280 -11.63 17.19 11.41
CA GLY A 280 -11.12 18.14 10.44
C GLY A 280 -9.94 17.62 9.61
N MET A 281 -9.20 16.64 10.13
CA MET A 281 -8.03 16.09 9.42
C MET A 281 -8.44 15.32 8.17
N LEU A 282 -7.62 15.43 7.13
CA LEU A 282 -7.73 14.68 5.89
C LEU A 282 -6.50 13.77 5.70
N PRO A 283 -6.57 12.70 4.90
CA PRO A 283 -5.42 11.81 4.67
C PRO A 283 -4.15 12.51 4.22
N HIS A 284 -4.25 13.54 3.40
CA HIS A 284 -3.07 14.30 2.97
C HIS A 284 -2.44 15.17 4.07
N ASP A 285 -3.15 15.45 5.17
CA ASP A 285 -2.58 16.16 6.33
C ASP A 285 -1.56 15.33 7.10
N ILE A 286 -1.58 14.01 6.93
CA ILE A 286 -0.60 13.07 7.51
C ILE A 286 0.79 13.33 6.92
N LEU A 287 0.88 13.70 5.66
CA LEU A 287 2.15 13.76 4.93
C LEU A 287 3.10 14.87 5.41
N PRO A 288 2.65 16.11 5.72
CA PRO A 288 3.50 17.11 6.36
C PRO A 288 3.99 16.68 7.75
N GLU A 289 3.11 16.02 8.53
CA GLU A 289 3.46 15.55 9.88
C GLU A 289 4.45 14.38 9.84
N LEU A 290 4.36 13.53 8.81
CA LEU A 290 5.37 12.50 8.55
C LEU A 290 6.74 13.14 8.29
N GLY A 291 6.82 14.20 7.49
CA GLY A 291 8.05 14.95 7.27
C GLY A 291 8.63 15.53 8.57
N ALA A 292 7.78 16.05 9.47
CA ALA A 292 8.19 16.55 10.77
C ALA A 292 8.75 15.42 11.67
N LEU A 293 8.11 14.24 11.69
CA LEU A 293 8.63 13.06 12.41
C LEU A 293 10.03 12.67 11.96
N PHE A 294 10.26 12.63 10.63
CA PHE A 294 11.60 12.34 10.10
C PHE A 294 12.61 13.41 10.47
N ALA A 295 12.25 14.69 10.40
CA ALA A 295 13.16 15.79 10.74
C ALA A 295 13.62 15.76 12.20
N GLU A 296 12.74 15.39 13.12
CA GLU A 296 13.04 15.28 14.55
C GLU A 296 13.95 14.10 14.91
N ASN A 297 13.86 12.99 14.16
CA ASN A 297 14.48 11.72 14.51
C ASN A 297 15.69 11.33 13.64
N GLN A 298 15.93 12.04 12.53
CA GLN A 298 17.09 11.80 11.63
C GLN A 298 18.25 12.78 11.89
N ARG A 299 18.67 12.96 13.13
CA ARG A 299 19.83 13.78 13.50
C ARG A 299 21.16 13.13 13.09
#